data_22793bc5d22b8cbf84f1990f504b2639
#
_entry.id   22793bc5d22b8cbf84f1990f504b2639
#
_cell.length_a   1.000
_cell.length_b   1.000
_cell.length_c   1.000
_cell.angle_alpha   90.00
_cell.angle_beta   90.00
_cell.angle_gamma   90.00
#
_symmetry.space_group_name_H-M   'P 1'
#
loop_
_entity.id
_entity.type
_entity.pdbx_description
1 polymer ?
#
loop_
_entity_poly.entity_id
_entity_poly.type
_entity_poly.pdbx_seq_one_letter_code
_entity_poly.pdbx_strand_id
1 'polypeptide(L)'
;NTLWDTHAGGHDDDCSLVNPDKGYGYLIENLGATILQTDRPAYLIDYLKHKSKVMDCERDWTYLQSENEFQAPFVAHLQVEECFLKGKKNPQTNEDGMIVTPYFAAVIDGATAKSTFTYEGKKTGRLAMELALEAIRNFPKDIDAADAIRRITERIYDFYVQHNLLDELKAEPGKRFTANGVIYSYARNEVWQVGDCQCIIDNLYLSNEKEIDAIMADVRAVVNEVALLGGATMKDLESHDPGRE
;
A
#
# COMPACT_ATOMS: atom_id res chain seq x y z
N ASN A 1 14.06 -7.03 3.53
CA ASN A 1 15.14 -8.01 3.72
C ASN A 1 16.30 -7.29 4.33
N THR A 2 16.58 -7.57 5.58
CA THR A 2 17.84 -7.20 6.23
C THR A 2 18.93 -7.97 5.49
N LEU A 3 19.56 -7.32 4.53
CA LEU A 3 20.72 -7.90 3.89
C LEU A 3 21.84 -7.86 4.93
N TRP A 4 22.22 -9.02 5.42
CA TRP A 4 23.39 -9.16 6.28
C TRP A 4 24.61 -8.63 5.51
N ASP A 5 25.56 -8.08 6.22
CA ASP A 5 26.78 -7.47 5.70
C ASP A 5 27.42 -8.26 4.53
N THR A 6 27.48 -9.58 4.65
CA THR A 6 28.02 -10.47 3.63
C THR A 6 27.16 -10.53 2.34
N HIS A 7 25.85 -10.28 2.39
CA HIS A 7 24.95 -10.34 1.25
C HIS A 7 24.79 -8.98 0.55
N ALA A 8 24.93 -7.91 1.31
CA ALA A 8 24.93 -6.54 0.78
C ALA A 8 26.30 -6.08 0.26
N GLY A 9 27.32 -6.97 0.29
CA GLY A 9 28.68 -6.61 -0.07
C GLY A 9 29.30 -5.55 0.84
N GLY A 10 28.85 -5.46 2.10
CA GLY A 10 29.29 -4.45 3.06
C GLY A 10 28.64 -3.08 2.87
N HIS A 11 27.51 -2.99 2.16
CA HIS A 11 26.77 -1.74 1.91
C HIS A 11 25.43 -1.70 2.65
N ASP A 12 25.41 -2.20 3.87
CA ASP A 12 24.23 -2.26 4.74
C ASP A 12 24.04 -1.00 5.61
N ASP A 13 23.07 -1.05 6.52
CA ASP A 13 22.80 0.03 7.47
C ASP A 13 23.99 0.33 8.40
N ASP A 14 24.76 -0.69 8.82
CA ASP A 14 25.89 -0.49 9.70
C ASP A 14 27.05 0.21 8.97
N CYS A 15 27.28 -0.15 7.72
CA CYS A 15 28.20 0.60 6.84
C CYS A 15 27.73 2.04 6.66
N SER A 16 26.42 2.26 6.49
CA SER A 16 25.84 3.59 6.31
C SER A 16 25.99 4.47 7.55
N LEU A 17 25.95 3.90 8.76
CA LEU A 17 26.21 4.63 10.00
C LEU A 17 27.66 5.14 10.12
N VAL A 18 28.60 4.36 9.60
CA VAL A 18 30.04 4.74 9.62
C VAL A 18 30.35 5.71 8.48
N ASN A 19 29.83 5.41 7.29
CA ASN A 19 30.00 6.23 6.10
C ASN A 19 28.78 6.09 5.18
N PRO A 20 27.81 7.03 5.25
CA PRO A 20 26.58 6.94 4.48
C PRO A 20 26.78 6.97 2.96
N ASP A 21 27.85 7.57 2.46
CA ASP A 21 28.18 7.56 1.02
C ASP A 21 28.61 6.16 0.54
N LYS A 22 29.22 5.37 1.41
CA LYS A 22 29.59 3.99 1.08
C LYS A 22 28.43 3.00 1.26
N GLY A 23 27.48 3.30 2.10
CA GLY A 23 26.26 2.53 2.29
C GLY A 23 25.16 3.03 1.36
N TYR A 24 24.31 3.90 1.82
CA TYR A 24 23.17 4.44 1.05
C TYR A 24 23.60 5.08 -0.28
N GLY A 25 24.69 5.86 -0.29
CA GLY A 25 25.20 6.51 -1.49
C GLY A 25 25.60 5.51 -2.55
N TYR A 26 26.28 4.45 -2.18
CA TYR A 26 26.65 3.39 -3.13
C TYR A 26 25.43 2.71 -3.74
N LEU A 27 24.43 2.37 -2.93
CA LEU A 27 23.19 1.74 -3.40
C LEU A 27 22.42 2.65 -4.37
N ILE A 28 22.34 3.94 -4.07
CA ILE A 28 21.59 4.91 -4.87
C ILE A 28 22.36 5.31 -6.14
N GLU A 29 23.63 5.70 -5.99
CA GLU A 29 24.41 6.33 -7.05
C GLU A 29 25.08 5.33 -7.99
N ASN A 30 25.58 4.21 -7.44
CA ASN A 30 26.31 3.22 -8.23
C ASN A 30 25.38 2.11 -8.73
N LEU A 31 24.42 1.66 -7.92
CA LEU A 31 23.51 0.60 -8.31
C LEU A 31 22.15 1.10 -8.81
N GLY A 32 21.87 2.41 -8.71
CA GLY A 32 20.63 3.01 -9.17
C GLY A 32 19.40 2.54 -8.36
N ALA A 33 19.59 2.16 -7.09
CA ALA A 33 18.48 1.74 -6.25
C ALA A 33 17.54 2.92 -6.02
N THR A 34 16.26 2.72 -6.33
CA THR A 34 15.19 3.72 -6.14
C THR A 34 14.37 3.45 -4.89
N ILE A 35 14.52 2.26 -4.31
CA ILE A 35 13.86 1.84 -3.08
C ILE A 35 14.93 1.25 -2.17
N LEU A 36 15.05 1.81 -0.97
CA LEU A 36 15.93 1.32 0.07
C LEU A 36 15.09 0.84 1.26
N GLN A 37 15.38 -0.37 1.72
CA GLN A 37 14.86 -0.86 3.00
C GLN A 37 15.92 -0.61 4.05
N THR A 38 15.56 0.00 5.17
CA THR A 38 16.46 0.33 6.27
C THR A 38 15.73 0.20 7.60
N ASP A 39 16.45 -0.24 8.62
CA ASP A 39 15.97 -0.22 10.00
C ASP A 39 16.20 1.17 10.65
N ARG A 40 16.76 2.12 9.89
CA ARG A 40 17.11 3.47 10.35
C ARG A 40 16.55 4.56 9.42
N PRO A 41 15.23 4.62 9.24
CA PRO A 41 14.61 5.50 8.24
C PRO A 41 14.92 6.97 8.48
N ALA A 42 14.96 7.43 9.73
CA ALA A 42 15.30 8.82 10.04
C ALA A 42 16.71 9.20 9.56
N TYR A 43 17.67 8.30 9.69
CA TYR A 43 19.04 8.52 9.25
C TYR A 43 19.17 8.53 7.72
N LEU A 44 18.46 7.64 7.04
CA LEU A 44 18.38 7.65 5.58
C LEU A 44 17.74 8.94 5.05
N ILE A 45 16.64 9.39 5.65
CA ILE A 45 15.96 10.64 5.29
C ILE A 45 16.89 11.84 5.46
N ASP A 46 17.62 11.91 6.58
CA ASP A 46 18.58 12.98 6.83
C ASP A 46 19.71 12.97 5.79
N TYR A 47 20.24 11.80 5.47
CA TYR A 47 21.23 11.64 4.40
C TYR A 47 20.70 12.13 3.04
N LEU A 48 19.50 11.76 2.66
CA LEU A 48 18.87 12.17 1.40
C LEU A 48 18.65 13.69 1.33
N LYS A 49 18.20 14.31 2.43
CA LYS A 49 18.04 15.78 2.53
C LYS A 49 19.35 16.51 2.30
N HIS A 50 20.45 16.03 2.89
CA HIS A 50 21.78 16.63 2.71
C HIS A 50 22.34 16.46 1.29
N LYS A 51 21.98 15.40 0.59
CA LYS A 51 22.42 15.14 -0.79
C LYS A 51 21.59 15.89 -1.84
N SER A 52 20.59 16.68 -1.43
CA SER A 52 19.65 17.38 -2.34
C SER A 52 18.94 16.44 -3.34
N LYS A 53 18.90 15.15 -3.04
CA LYS A 53 18.12 14.15 -3.75
C LYS A 53 16.79 13.91 -3.02
N VAL A 54 16.12 14.99 -2.62
CA VAL A 54 14.68 14.93 -2.41
C VAL A 54 14.12 14.62 -3.79
N MET A 55 13.67 13.40 -3.98
CA MET A 55 12.95 13.06 -5.20
C MET A 55 11.82 14.06 -5.34
N ASP A 56 11.79 14.71 -6.49
CA ASP A 56 10.79 15.71 -6.85
C ASP A 56 9.43 14.95 -6.86
N CYS A 57 8.73 14.97 -5.73
CA CYS A 57 7.42 14.33 -5.60
C CYS A 57 6.39 14.88 -6.60
N GLU A 58 6.70 16.00 -7.24
CA GLU A 58 5.82 16.58 -8.26
C GLU A 58 5.60 15.65 -9.46
N ARG A 59 6.50 14.72 -9.74
CA ARG A 59 6.34 13.82 -10.90
C ARG A 59 5.37 12.67 -10.69
N ASP A 60 5.18 12.20 -9.48
CA ASP A 60 4.32 11.03 -9.21
C ASP A 60 2.86 11.40 -8.94
N TRP A 61 2.58 12.66 -8.64
CA TRP A 61 1.22 13.18 -8.53
C TRP A 61 0.45 13.15 -9.87
N THR A 62 1.13 13.10 -11.00
CA THR A 62 0.50 13.03 -12.33
C THR A 62 -0.24 11.73 -12.59
N TYR A 63 0.02 10.66 -11.86
CA TYR A 63 -0.69 9.39 -11.99
C TYR A 63 -2.09 9.40 -11.35
N LEU A 64 -2.33 10.31 -10.40
CA LEU A 64 -3.65 10.55 -9.84
C LEU A 64 -4.43 11.59 -10.65
N GLN A 65 -3.79 12.28 -11.58
CA GLN A 65 -4.37 13.31 -12.45
C GLN A 65 -4.99 12.77 -13.73
N SER A 66 -5.19 11.47 -13.90
CA SER A 66 -6.07 11.03 -14.98
C SER A 66 -7.49 11.46 -14.67
N GLU A 67 -7.83 12.64 -15.17
CA GLU A 67 -9.14 13.17 -15.52
C GLU A 67 -9.86 14.17 -14.61
N ASN A 68 -9.36 14.60 -13.44
CA ASN A 68 -9.92 15.81 -12.82
C ASN A 68 -8.91 16.48 -11.90
N GLU A 69 -8.54 17.68 -12.26
CA GLU A 69 -7.90 18.75 -11.49
C GLU A 69 -7.65 18.44 -10.01
N PHE A 70 -6.54 17.77 -9.73
CA PHE A 70 -5.97 17.83 -8.41
C PHE A 70 -5.19 19.15 -8.31
N GLN A 71 -5.90 20.23 -8.03
CA GLN A 71 -5.28 21.32 -7.29
C GLN A 71 -4.90 20.69 -5.95
N ALA A 72 -3.61 20.51 -5.68
CA ALA A 72 -3.17 20.20 -4.34
C ALA A 72 -3.86 21.20 -3.41
N PRO A 73 -4.86 20.83 -2.62
CA PRO A 73 -5.49 21.81 -1.78
C PRO A 73 -4.38 22.27 -0.85
N PHE A 74 -4.15 23.56 -0.78
CA PHE A 74 -3.38 24.15 0.30
C PHE A 74 -4.13 23.83 1.58
N VAL A 75 -3.78 22.70 2.17
CA VAL A 75 -4.46 22.16 3.33
C VAL A 75 -3.89 22.92 4.51
N ALA A 76 -4.63 23.91 5.00
CA ALA A 76 -4.20 24.81 6.07
C ALA A 76 -3.75 24.07 7.35
N HIS A 77 -3.96 22.77 7.44
CA HIS A 77 -3.80 21.98 8.66
C HIS A 77 -3.00 20.68 8.51
N LEU A 78 -2.81 20.19 7.30
CA LEU A 78 -2.03 18.98 7.03
C LEU A 78 -0.84 19.33 6.15
N GLN A 79 0.35 19.03 6.62
CA GLN A 79 1.57 19.10 5.82
C GLN A 79 1.90 17.67 5.39
N VAL A 80 1.88 17.42 4.08
CA VAL A 80 2.36 16.19 3.49
C VAL A 80 3.81 16.39 3.08
N GLU A 81 4.73 15.72 3.75
CA GLU A 81 6.17 15.84 3.47
C GLU A 81 6.57 14.93 2.32
N GLU A 82 6.05 13.70 2.31
CA GLU A 82 6.32 12.73 1.26
C GLU A 82 5.06 11.93 0.95
N CYS A 83 4.91 11.60 -0.33
CA CYS A 83 3.82 10.80 -0.79
C CYS A 83 4.28 9.93 -1.95
N PHE A 84 4.11 8.63 -1.81
CA PHE A 84 4.58 7.66 -2.79
C PHE A 84 3.53 6.61 -3.07
N LEU A 85 3.20 6.44 -4.34
CA LEU A 85 2.32 5.38 -4.82
C LEU A 85 3.11 4.48 -5.79
N LYS A 86 3.47 3.28 -5.34
CA LYS A 86 4.15 2.32 -6.19
C LYS A 86 3.15 1.63 -7.11
N GLY A 87 3.11 2.06 -8.37
CA GLY A 87 2.30 1.39 -9.40
C GLY A 87 2.85 0.02 -9.78
N LYS A 88 1.96 -0.89 -10.19
CA LYS A 88 2.31 -2.07 -11.00
C LYS A 88 2.76 -1.58 -12.39
N LYS A 89 3.21 -2.47 -13.28
CA LYS A 89 3.71 -2.14 -14.63
C LYS A 89 2.80 -1.20 -15.44
N ASN A 90 1.52 -1.16 -15.13
CA ASN A 90 0.54 -0.25 -15.71
C ASN A 90 -0.20 0.49 -14.57
N PRO A 91 -0.17 1.82 -14.53
CA PRO A 91 -0.87 2.61 -13.52
C PRO A 91 -2.38 2.33 -13.45
N GLN A 92 -2.99 2.01 -14.60
CA GLN A 92 -4.42 1.69 -14.70
C GLN A 92 -4.79 0.36 -14.03
N THR A 93 -3.81 -0.51 -13.79
CA THR A 93 -4.00 -1.78 -13.07
C THR A 93 -3.61 -1.69 -11.60
N ASN A 94 -3.16 -0.53 -11.13
CA ASN A 94 -2.88 -0.32 -9.73
C ASN A 94 -4.18 -0.28 -8.93
N GLU A 95 -4.24 -1.04 -7.86
CA GLU A 95 -5.40 -1.15 -6.98
C GLU A 95 -5.23 -0.30 -5.70
N ASP A 96 -4.06 0.34 -5.54
CA ASP A 96 -3.75 1.23 -4.43
C ASP A 96 -4.07 2.68 -4.80
N GLY A 97 -4.43 3.47 -3.79
CA GLY A 97 -4.72 4.87 -3.96
C GLY A 97 -4.56 5.67 -2.68
N MET A 98 -4.54 6.98 -2.83
CA MET A 98 -4.40 7.90 -1.73
C MET A 98 -5.19 9.17 -1.98
N ILE A 99 -5.55 9.86 -0.91
CA ILE A 99 -6.19 11.17 -0.96
C ILE A 99 -5.75 12.04 0.21
N VAL A 100 -5.58 13.32 -0.06
CA VAL A 100 -5.45 14.35 0.97
C VAL A 100 -6.53 15.39 0.75
N THR A 101 -7.31 15.66 1.77
CA THR A 101 -8.36 16.68 1.81
C THR A 101 -8.04 17.68 2.92
N PRO A 102 -8.79 18.79 3.08
CA PRO A 102 -8.55 19.72 4.19
C PRO A 102 -8.59 19.08 5.59
N TYR A 103 -9.24 17.94 5.75
CA TYR A 103 -9.46 17.32 7.06
C TYR A 103 -9.06 15.85 7.13
N PHE A 104 -8.71 15.23 5.99
CA PHE A 104 -8.41 13.80 5.96
C PHE A 104 -7.20 13.54 5.07
N ALA A 105 -6.35 12.63 5.51
CA ALA A 105 -5.35 11.98 4.67
C ALA A 105 -5.61 10.47 4.72
N ALA A 106 -5.62 9.82 3.57
CA ALA A 106 -5.91 8.38 3.52
C ALA A 106 -5.08 7.67 2.46
N VAL A 107 -4.73 6.42 2.78
CA VAL A 107 -4.17 5.42 1.86
C VAL A 107 -5.14 4.24 1.82
N ILE A 108 -5.48 3.80 0.64
CA ILE A 108 -6.42 2.70 0.41
C ILE A 108 -5.74 1.67 -0.47
N ASP A 109 -5.75 0.42 -0.02
CA ASP A 109 -5.28 -0.76 -0.75
C ASP A 109 -6.49 -1.59 -1.16
N GLY A 110 -6.77 -1.63 -2.46
CA GLY A 110 -7.84 -2.43 -3.03
C GLY A 110 -7.44 -3.89 -3.13
N ALA A 111 -8.15 -4.77 -2.43
CA ALA A 111 -7.83 -6.18 -2.41
C ALA A 111 -7.98 -6.82 -3.79
N THR A 112 -6.90 -7.43 -4.28
CA THR A 112 -6.91 -8.17 -5.55
C THR A 112 -7.88 -9.35 -5.47
N ALA A 113 -8.93 -9.31 -6.28
CA ALA A 113 -9.87 -10.43 -6.35
C ALA A 113 -9.17 -11.71 -6.80
N LYS A 114 -9.48 -12.82 -6.16
CA LYS A 114 -9.04 -14.17 -6.60
C LYS A 114 -9.68 -14.60 -7.91
N SER A 115 -10.70 -13.86 -8.39
CA SER A 115 -11.40 -14.11 -9.64
C SER A 115 -10.85 -13.26 -10.78
N THR A 116 -11.04 -13.70 -12.02
CA THR A 116 -10.73 -12.94 -13.23
C THR A 116 -11.81 -11.87 -13.54
N PHE A 117 -12.78 -11.71 -12.64
CA PHE A 117 -13.89 -10.78 -12.79
C PHE A 117 -13.40 -9.33 -12.87
N THR A 118 -13.85 -8.63 -13.88
CA THR A 118 -13.64 -7.20 -14.07
C THR A 118 -14.95 -6.52 -14.39
N TYR A 119 -15.12 -5.31 -13.92
CA TYR A 119 -16.26 -4.46 -14.28
C TYR A 119 -15.74 -3.23 -15.02
N GLU A 120 -16.27 -2.96 -16.22
CA GLU A 120 -15.80 -1.89 -17.11
C GLU A 120 -14.27 -1.92 -17.34
N GLY A 121 -13.69 -3.12 -17.42
CA GLY A 121 -12.26 -3.31 -17.61
C GLY A 121 -11.40 -3.06 -16.39
N LYS A 122 -12.00 -2.74 -15.24
CA LYS A 122 -11.31 -2.55 -13.96
C LYS A 122 -11.51 -3.76 -13.05
N LYS A 123 -10.51 -4.09 -12.29
CA LYS A 123 -10.60 -5.10 -11.25
C LYS A 123 -11.39 -4.59 -10.04
N THR A 124 -11.95 -5.51 -9.28
CA THR A 124 -12.80 -5.19 -8.12
C THR A 124 -12.07 -4.41 -7.03
N GLY A 125 -10.79 -4.72 -6.77
CA GLY A 125 -9.96 -3.96 -5.83
C GLY A 125 -9.75 -2.52 -6.29
N ARG A 126 -9.48 -2.31 -7.58
CA ARG A 126 -9.37 -0.95 -8.15
C ARG A 126 -10.66 -0.15 -7.94
N LEU A 127 -11.80 -0.75 -8.21
CA LEU A 127 -13.10 -0.09 -8.02
C LEU A 127 -13.37 0.18 -6.52
N ALA A 128 -13.05 -0.76 -5.64
CA ALA A 128 -13.17 -0.56 -4.19
C ALA A 128 -12.36 0.65 -3.73
N MET A 129 -11.11 0.76 -4.17
CA MET A 129 -10.23 1.88 -3.85
C MET A 129 -10.80 3.21 -4.38
N GLU A 130 -11.18 3.28 -5.65
CA GLU A 130 -11.71 4.51 -6.26
C GLU A 130 -12.99 5.00 -5.55
N LEU A 131 -13.91 4.09 -5.24
CA LEU A 131 -15.16 4.41 -4.53
C LEU A 131 -14.91 4.83 -3.07
N ALA A 132 -13.94 4.21 -2.41
CA ALA A 132 -13.53 4.61 -1.07
C ALA A 132 -12.93 6.03 -1.06
N LEU A 133 -12.03 6.34 -1.99
CA LEU A 133 -11.46 7.68 -2.13
C LEU A 133 -12.51 8.74 -2.45
N GLU A 134 -13.49 8.39 -3.30
CA GLU A 134 -14.62 9.27 -3.60
C GLU A 134 -15.48 9.55 -2.34
N ALA A 135 -15.75 8.53 -1.54
CA ALA A 135 -16.47 8.70 -0.28
C ALA A 135 -15.70 9.60 0.69
N ILE A 136 -14.39 9.37 0.87
CA ILE A 136 -13.52 10.14 1.76
C ILE A 136 -13.47 11.62 1.34
N ARG A 137 -13.43 11.90 0.04
CA ARG A 137 -13.45 13.28 -0.49
C ARG A 137 -14.66 14.07 0.00
N ASN A 138 -15.78 13.40 0.22
CA ASN A 138 -17.05 13.99 0.60
C ASN A 138 -17.38 13.85 2.10
N PHE A 139 -16.42 13.44 2.92
CA PHE A 139 -16.66 13.31 4.36
C PHE A 139 -16.92 14.67 5.03
N PRO A 140 -17.90 14.76 5.92
CA PRO A 140 -17.98 15.87 6.86
C PRO A 140 -16.73 15.91 7.73
N LYS A 141 -16.24 17.11 8.04
CA LYS A 141 -14.99 17.30 8.81
C LYS A 141 -14.97 16.60 10.18
N ASP A 142 -16.12 16.44 10.80
CA ASP A 142 -16.35 15.94 12.16
C ASP A 142 -16.91 14.51 12.18
N ILE A 143 -16.92 13.81 11.04
CA ILE A 143 -17.35 12.41 10.94
C ILE A 143 -16.54 11.53 11.88
N ASP A 144 -17.16 10.55 12.51
CA ASP A 144 -16.45 9.51 13.27
C ASP A 144 -16.09 8.29 12.43
N ALA A 145 -15.30 7.39 13.01
CA ALA A 145 -14.80 6.20 12.31
C ALA A 145 -15.93 5.28 11.84
N ALA A 146 -16.97 5.10 12.65
CA ALA A 146 -18.09 4.21 12.32
C ALA A 146 -18.89 4.77 11.14
N ASP A 147 -19.19 6.07 11.17
CA ASP A 147 -19.88 6.75 10.08
C ASP A 147 -19.02 6.83 8.81
N ALA A 148 -17.71 6.98 8.94
CA ALA A 148 -16.77 6.96 7.82
C ALA A 148 -16.81 5.62 7.09
N ILE A 149 -16.71 4.50 7.82
CA ILE A 149 -16.80 3.15 7.26
C ILE A 149 -18.18 2.91 6.66
N ARG A 150 -19.23 3.36 7.32
CA ARG A 150 -20.59 3.25 6.78
C ARG A 150 -20.73 3.98 5.44
N ARG A 151 -20.25 5.21 5.31
CA ARG A 151 -20.30 5.97 4.05
C ARG A 151 -19.49 5.35 2.93
N ILE A 152 -18.32 4.80 3.21
CA ILE A 152 -17.56 4.03 2.22
C ILE A 152 -18.37 2.81 1.76
N THR A 153 -18.95 2.07 2.71
CA THR A 153 -19.75 0.88 2.41
C THR A 153 -21.00 1.24 1.60
N GLU A 154 -21.71 2.32 1.98
CA GLU A 154 -22.86 2.81 1.25
C GLU A 154 -22.50 3.21 -0.18
N ARG A 155 -21.36 3.90 -0.38
CA ARG A 155 -20.92 4.30 -1.72
C ARG A 155 -20.63 3.08 -2.62
N ILE A 156 -20.01 2.03 -2.06
CA ILE A 156 -19.79 0.76 -2.77
C ILE A 156 -21.14 0.08 -3.06
N TYR A 157 -22.06 0.06 -2.10
CA TYR A 157 -23.38 -0.53 -2.27
C TYR A 157 -24.21 0.20 -3.33
N ASP A 158 -24.17 1.53 -3.36
CA ASP A 158 -24.86 2.34 -4.38
C ASP A 158 -24.35 2.01 -5.77
N PHE A 159 -23.03 1.80 -5.91
CA PHE A 159 -22.47 1.32 -7.17
C PHE A 159 -23.05 -0.03 -7.59
N TYR A 160 -23.17 -0.97 -6.65
CA TYR A 160 -23.79 -2.27 -6.94
C TYR A 160 -25.25 -2.14 -7.41
N VAL A 161 -26.01 -1.25 -6.77
CA VAL A 161 -27.42 -0.98 -7.14
C VAL A 161 -27.49 -0.36 -8.54
N GLN A 162 -26.70 0.67 -8.80
CA GLN A 162 -26.69 1.39 -10.08
C GLN A 162 -26.33 0.49 -11.27
N HIS A 163 -25.49 -0.52 -11.03
CA HIS A 163 -25.01 -1.42 -12.08
C HIS A 163 -25.67 -2.81 -12.05
N ASN A 164 -26.73 -2.98 -11.24
CA ASN A 164 -27.48 -4.25 -11.12
C ASN A 164 -26.63 -5.46 -10.75
N LEU A 165 -25.62 -5.26 -9.90
CA LEU A 165 -24.66 -6.30 -9.51
C LEU A 165 -25.09 -7.12 -8.27
N LEU A 166 -26.12 -6.71 -7.55
CA LEU A 166 -26.47 -7.27 -6.24
C LEU A 166 -26.72 -8.78 -6.26
N ASP A 167 -27.44 -9.29 -7.26
CA ASP A 167 -27.79 -10.71 -7.31
C ASP A 167 -26.57 -11.56 -7.68
N GLU A 168 -25.70 -11.07 -8.58
CA GLU A 168 -24.44 -11.71 -8.92
C GLU A 168 -23.51 -11.79 -7.70
N LEU A 169 -23.35 -10.66 -6.99
CA LEU A 169 -22.46 -10.57 -5.81
C LEU A 169 -23.00 -11.31 -4.56
N LYS A 170 -24.31 -11.61 -4.54
CA LYS A 170 -24.88 -12.53 -3.55
C LYS A 170 -24.56 -13.98 -3.87
N ALA A 171 -24.67 -14.35 -5.15
CA ALA A 171 -24.36 -15.70 -5.62
C ALA A 171 -22.86 -16.01 -5.55
N GLU A 172 -22.01 -15.02 -5.84
CA GLU A 172 -20.56 -15.16 -5.88
C GLU A 172 -19.88 -14.11 -4.98
N PRO A 173 -19.82 -14.32 -3.64
CA PRO A 173 -19.25 -13.35 -2.69
C PRO A 173 -17.79 -12.97 -2.96
N GLY A 174 -17.01 -13.85 -3.60
CA GLY A 174 -15.62 -13.59 -3.97
C GLY A 174 -15.43 -12.49 -5.01
N LYS A 175 -16.50 -12.03 -5.66
CA LYS A 175 -16.49 -10.90 -6.60
C LYS A 175 -16.77 -9.55 -5.93
N ARG A 176 -17.06 -9.52 -4.63
CA ARG A 176 -17.34 -8.28 -3.90
C ARG A 176 -16.12 -7.38 -3.88
N PHE A 177 -16.38 -6.09 -3.94
CA PHE A 177 -15.35 -5.06 -3.86
C PHE A 177 -14.87 -4.93 -2.42
N THR A 178 -13.58 -5.12 -2.20
CA THR A 178 -12.97 -5.05 -0.88
C THR A 178 -11.71 -4.18 -0.94
N ALA A 179 -11.48 -3.42 0.12
CA ALA A 179 -10.29 -2.63 0.29
C ALA A 179 -9.90 -2.55 1.76
N ASN A 180 -8.62 -2.38 2.00
CA ASN A 180 -8.02 -2.05 3.28
C ASN A 180 -7.60 -0.58 3.27
N GLY A 181 -7.35 0.01 4.41
CA GLY A 181 -6.87 1.38 4.43
C GLY A 181 -6.55 1.94 5.79
N VAL A 182 -5.85 3.06 5.74
CA VAL A 182 -5.60 3.91 6.91
C VAL A 182 -6.09 5.31 6.57
N ILE A 183 -6.89 5.89 7.47
CA ILE A 183 -7.45 7.22 7.33
C ILE A 183 -7.06 8.03 8.56
N TYR A 184 -6.41 9.17 8.37
CA TYR A 184 -6.17 10.15 9.42
C TYR A 184 -7.24 11.23 9.36
N SER A 185 -7.90 11.50 10.48
CA SER A 185 -8.85 12.58 10.66
C SER A 185 -8.19 13.72 11.45
N TYR A 186 -7.91 14.83 10.77
CA TYR A 186 -7.33 16.00 11.42
C TYR A 186 -8.25 16.62 12.49
N ALA A 187 -9.54 16.77 12.18
CA ALA A 187 -10.48 17.41 13.09
C ALA A 187 -10.67 16.63 14.40
N ARG A 188 -10.50 15.31 14.35
CA ARG A 188 -10.64 14.44 15.52
C ARG A 188 -9.29 14.05 16.13
N ASN A 189 -8.19 14.29 15.40
CA ASN A 189 -6.85 13.81 15.72
C ASN A 189 -6.83 12.29 15.98
N GLU A 190 -7.44 11.55 15.06
CA GLU A 190 -7.59 10.10 15.13
C GLU A 190 -7.03 9.45 13.86
N VAL A 191 -6.47 8.25 13.99
CA VAL A 191 -6.14 7.38 12.88
C VAL A 191 -7.07 6.17 12.91
N TRP A 192 -7.71 5.89 11.79
CA TRP A 192 -8.61 4.76 11.61
C TRP A 192 -7.97 3.76 10.67
N GLN A 193 -7.76 2.54 11.16
CA GLN A 193 -7.15 1.45 10.40
C GLN A 193 -8.18 0.36 10.13
N VAL A 194 -8.28 -0.05 8.88
CA VAL A 194 -9.16 -1.13 8.43
C VAL A 194 -8.35 -2.13 7.61
N GLY A 195 -8.41 -3.40 7.98
CA GLY A 195 -7.65 -4.47 7.34
C GLY A 195 -6.19 -4.51 7.81
N ASP A 196 -5.28 -4.87 6.91
CA ASP A 196 -3.88 -5.15 7.18
C ASP A 196 -2.90 -4.03 6.74
N CYS A 197 -3.42 -2.87 6.35
CA CYS A 197 -2.59 -1.68 6.16
C CYS A 197 -1.87 -1.32 7.47
N GLN A 198 -0.70 -0.73 7.35
CA GLN A 198 0.17 -0.39 8.47
C GLN A 198 0.34 1.11 8.57
N CYS A 199 0.56 1.63 9.78
CA CYS A 199 0.91 3.02 9.99
C CYS A 199 1.90 3.20 11.15
N ILE A 200 2.60 4.32 11.13
CA ILE A 200 3.50 4.74 12.20
C ILE A 200 3.01 6.10 12.71
N ILE A 201 2.81 6.21 14.00
CA ILE A 201 2.39 7.44 14.68
C ILE A 201 3.37 7.70 15.82
N ASP A 202 4.10 8.82 15.79
CA ASP A 202 5.06 9.18 16.84
C ASP A 202 6.01 8.04 17.25
N ASN A 203 6.57 7.31 16.28
CA ASN A 203 7.40 6.11 16.46
C ASN A 203 6.66 4.86 16.98
N LEU A 204 5.34 4.90 17.12
CA LEU A 204 4.53 3.72 17.39
C LEU A 204 4.11 3.07 16.07
N TYR A 205 4.63 1.87 15.82
CA TYR A 205 4.22 1.05 14.70
C TYR A 205 2.90 0.34 15.02
N LEU A 206 1.90 0.55 14.18
CA LEU A 206 0.59 -0.07 14.28
C LEU A 206 0.39 -0.98 13.07
N SER A 207 0.21 -2.25 13.35
CA SER A 207 -0.07 -3.31 12.38
C SER A 207 -1.25 -4.13 12.88
N ASN A 208 -2.11 -4.51 11.98
CA ASN A 208 -3.20 -5.43 12.26
C ASN A 208 -2.90 -6.77 11.56
N GLU A 209 -1.80 -7.39 11.98
CA GLU A 209 -1.40 -8.68 11.45
C GLU A 209 -2.44 -9.74 11.84
N LYS A 210 -2.85 -10.51 10.84
CA LYS A 210 -3.76 -11.64 11.08
C LYS A 210 -2.92 -12.84 11.52
N GLU A 211 -3.21 -13.40 12.68
CA GLU A 211 -2.55 -14.64 13.15
C GLU A 211 -2.61 -15.75 12.08
N ILE A 212 -3.70 -15.77 11.31
CA ILE A 212 -3.88 -16.75 10.23
C ILE A 212 -2.81 -16.60 9.14
N ASP A 213 -2.33 -15.40 8.85
CA ASP A 213 -1.31 -15.17 7.81
C ASP A 213 0.04 -15.75 8.22
N ALA A 214 0.39 -15.67 9.51
CA ALA A 214 1.56 -16.33 10.08
C ALA A 214 1.45 -17.86 9.99
N ILE A 215 0.30 -18.41 10.40
CA ILE A 215 0.03 -19.85 10.31
C ILE A 215 0.08 -20.33 8.86
N MET A 216 -0.52 -19.59 7.94
CA MET A 216 -0.50 -19.94 6.51
C MET A 216 0.90 -19.83 5.90
N ALA A 217 1.73 -18.88 6.36
CA ALA A 217 3.13 -18.79 5.95
C ALA A 217 3.93 -20.02 6.42
N ASP A 218 3.72 -20.46 7.65
CA ASP A 218 4.35 -21.68 8.20
C ASP A 218 3.89 -22.93 7.43
N VAL A 219 2.59 -23.09 7.20
CA VAL A 219 2.04 -24.21 6.41
C VAL A 219 2.65 -24.21 5.01
N ARG A 220 2.72 -23.05 4.36
CA ARG A 220 3.33 -22.91 3.04
C ARG A 220 4.80 -23.29 3.05
N ALA A 221 5.56 -22.89 4.07
CA ALA A 221 6.95 -23.24 4.21
C ALA A 221 7.14 -24.77 4.30
N VAL A 222 6.33 -25.43 5.12
CA VAL A 222 6.36 -26.90 5.28
C VAL A 222 5.99 -27.60 3.97
N VAL A 223 4.93 -27.18 3.29
CA VAL A 223 4.53 -27.78 2.00
C VAL A 223 5.64 -27.66 0.96
N ASN A 224 6.26 -26.48 0.87
CA ASN A 224 7.35 -26.25 -0.06
C ASN A 224 8.61 -27.05 0.30
N GLU A 225 8.92 -27.21 1.60
CA GLU A 225 10.01 -28.06 2.04
C GLU A 225 9.77 -29.53 1.67
N VAL A 226 8.56 -30.04 1.85
CA VAL A 226 8.20 -31.39 1.44
C VAL A 226 8.35 -31.56 -0.08
N ALA A 227 7.95 -30.59 -0.89
CA ALA A 227 8.12 -30.61 -2.34
C ALA A 227 9.62 -30.66 -2.73
N LEU A 228 10.45 -29.86 -2.07
CA LEU A 228 11.92 -29.87 -2.29
C LEU A 228 12.55 -31.21 -1.91
N LEU A 229 12.16 -31.78 -0.79
CA LEU A 229 12.59 -33.14 -0.38
C LEU A 229 12.12 -34.22 -1.36
N GLY A 230 10.97 -34.00 -2.00
CA GLY A 230 10.43 -34.85 -3.07
C GLY A 230 11.12 -34.69 -4.43
N GLY A 231 12.11 -33.79 -4.54
CA GLY A 231 12.91 -33.57 -5.75
C GLY A 231 12.50 -32.36 -6.60
N ALA A 232 11.55 -31.54 -6.14
CA ALA A 232 11.28 -30.25 -6.76
C ALA A 232 12.50 -29.33 -6.59
N THR A 233 12.69 -28.40 -7.54
CA THR A 233 13.73 -27.38 -7.45
C THR A 233 13.15 -26.02 -7.03
N MET A 234 13.99 -25.08 -6.58
CA MET A 234 13.55 -23.71 -6.30
C MET A 234 12.88 -23.07 -7.51
N LYS A 235 13.36 -23.38 -8.72
CA LYS A 235 12.78 -22.86 -9.96
C LYS A 235 11.38 -23.41 -10.23
N ASP A 236 11.11 -24.65 -9.83
CA ASP A 236 9.78 -25.23 -9.91
C ASP A 236 8.83 -24.52 -8.95
N LEU A 237 9.29 -24.21 -7.73
CA LEU A 237 8.50 -23.45 -6.74
C LEU A 237 8.25 -21.99 -7.18
N GLU A 238 9.18 -21.36 -7.91
CA GLU A 238 8.96 -20.02 -8.48
C GLU A 238 7.88 -20.03 -9.56
N SER A 239 7.78 -21.10 -10.33
CA SER A 239 6.78 -21.24 -11.39
C SER A 239 5.43 -21.73 -10.88
N HIS A 240 5.44 -22.62 -9.91
CA HIS A 240 4.25 -23.23 -9.30
C HIS A 240 4.52 -23.49 -7.81
N ASP A 241 3.93 -22.69 -6.96
CA ASP A 241 4.11 -22.77 -5.50
C ASP A 241 2.95 -23.57 -4.86
N PRO A 242 3.18 -24.87 -4.54
CA PRO A 242 2.13 -25.71 -4.00
C PRO A 242 1.62 -25.27 -2.63
N GLY A 243 2.38 -24.46 -1.91
CA GLY A 243 1.96 -23.88 -0.65
C GLY A 243 0.96 -22.73 -0.81
N ARG A 244 0.69 -22.28 -2.05
CA ARG A 244 -0.31 -21.23 -2.34
C ARG A 244 -1.68 -21.77 -2.73
N GLU A 245 -1.77 -23.04 -3.07
CA GLU A 245 -3.03 -23.74 -3.38
C GLU A 245 -3.73 -24.23 -2.12
#